data_137198e1be509c1b48567d58319f2c72
#
_entry.id   137198e1be509c1b48567d58319f2c72
#
_cell.length_a   1.000
_cell.length_b   1.000
_cell.length_c   1.000
_cell.angle_alpha   90.00
_cell.angle_beta   90.00
_cell.angle_gamma   90.00
#
_symmetry.space_group_name_H-M   'P 1'
#
loop_
_entity.id
_entity.type
_entity.pdbx_description
1 polymer ?
#
loop_
_entity_poly.entity_id
_entity_poly.type
_entity_poly.pdbx_seq_one_letter_code
_entity_poly.pdbx_strand_id
1 'polypeptide(L)'
;SGELVLRFLNFYGSQVKQLERARDEDKVLRVFGELRHGFFGAEMVHPRYRVVSADAPLAQALTPVYPTTAGVSQAALRKLIEVALADTRLPELLDADWCARHGLPPLADSVRLLHAPPPGVPEVELQTREHPAWRRIKFDEVLAQQLSLRRAYLARREKGAPCLAAPGVLGQQLI
;
A
#
# COMPACT_ATOMS: atom_id res chain seq x y z
N SER A 1 -4.38 -13.76 -31.35
CA SER A 1 -4.02 -12.34 -31.50
C SER A 1 -5.31 -11.54 -31.63
N GLY A 2 -5.48 -10.53 -30.80
CA GLY A 2 -6.62 -9.60 -30.81
C GLY A 2 -6.15 -8.20 -31.12
N GLU A 3 -7.05 -7.37 -31.64
CA GLU A 3 -6.81 -5.96 -31.90
C GLU A 3 -7.28 -5.14 -30.71
N LEU A 4 -6.48 -4.14 -30.27
CA LEU A 4 -6.81 -3.23 -29.19
C LEU A 4 -6.68 -1.80 -29.68
N VAL A 5 -7.77 -1.05 -29.62
CA VAL A 5 -7.80 0.36 -29.99
C VAL A 5 -7.41 1.24 -28.80
N LEU A 6 -6.37 2.04 -28.95
CA LEU A 6 -5.97 3.03 -27.95
C LEU A 6 -6.50 4.41 -28.36
N ARG A 7 -7.40 4.98 -27.56
CA ARG A 7 -8.03 6.27 -27.85
C ARG A 7 -7.49 7.36 -26.96
N PHE A 8 -6.91 8.37 -27.55
CA PHE A 8 -6.43 9.57 -26.86
C PHE A 8 -7.26 10.78 -27.34
N LEU A 9 -8.00 11.42 -26.44
CA LEU A 9 -8.85 12.56 -26.79
C LEU A 9 -8.05 13.87 -26.91
N ASN A 10 -6.93 13.96 -26.18
CA ASN A 10 -6.01 15.09 -26.27
C ASN A 10 -4.61 14.56 -26.56
N PHE A 11 -4.02 15.06 -27.66
CA PHE A 11 -2.67 14.73 -28.08
C PHE A 11 -1.75 15.91 -27.96
N TYR A 12 -0.58 15.67 -27.38
CA TYR A 12 0.56 16.58 -27.51
C TYR A 12 1.41 16.12 -28.70
N GLY A 13 1.91 17.08 -29.50
CA GLY A 13 2.74 16.75 -30.68
C GLY A 13 3.99 15.90 -30.36
N SER A 14 4.51 16.00 -29.13
CA SER A 14 5.59 15.14 -28.64
C SER A 14 5.18 13.66 -28.51
N GLN A 15 3.91 13.38 -28.14
CA GLN A 15 3.40 12.02 -28.03
C GLN A 15 3.26 11.36 -29.39
N VAL A 16 2.78 12.09 -30.38
CA VAL A 16 2.68 11.56 -31.75
C VAL A 16 4.05 11.16 -32.26
N LYS A 17 5.05 12.06 -32.17
CA LYS A 17 6.43 11.77 -32.56
C LYS A 17 7.03 10.57 -31.82
N GLN A 18 6.70 10.41 -30.53
CA GLN A 18 7.17 9.27 -29.75
C GLN A 18 6.58 7.95 -30.23
N LEU A 19 5.27 7.94 -30.56
CA LEU A 19 4.58 6.76 -31.06
C LEU A 19 5.02 6.38 -32.47
N GLU A 20 5.22 7.38 -33.36
CA GLU A 20 5.76 7.19 -34.71
C GLU A 20 7.17 6.61 -34.65
N ARG A 21 8.05 7.16 -33.82
CA ARG A 21 9.40 6.64 -33.61
C ARG A 21 9.37 5.21 -33.04
N ALA A 22 8.46 4.94 -32.10
CA ALA A 22 8.30 3.58 -31.54
C ALA A 22 7.93 2.57 -32.61
N ARG A 23 7.04 2.93 -33.54
CA ARG A 23 6.67 2.10 -34.69
C ARG A 23 7.84 1.90 -35.63
N ASP A 24 8.57 2.95 -35.96
CA ASP A 24 9.68 2.92 -36.92
C ASP A 24 10.90 2.15 -36.37
N GLU A 25 11.06 2.10 -35.04
CA GLU A 25 12.11 1.36 -34.33
C GLU A 25 11.65 -0.07 -33.91
N ASP A 26 10.49 -0.56 -34.40
CA ASP A 26 9.90 -1.86 -34.06
C ASP A 26 9.78 -2.08 -32.53
N LYS A 27 9.46 -1.02 -31.81
CA LYS A 27 9.20 -1.07 -30.37
C LYS A 27 7.74 -1.45 -30.10
N VAL A 28 7.50 -2.04 -28.94
CA VAL A 28 6.12 -2.34 -28.47
C VAL A 28 5.65 -1.31 -27.46
N LEU A 29 4.32 -1.13 -27.42
CA LEU A 29 3.69 -0.30 -26.42
C LEU A 29 3.16 -1.19 -25.30
N ARG A 30 3.68 -0.98 -24.10
CA ARG A 30 3.06 -1.55 -22.90
C ARG A 30 2.03 -0.55 -22.39
N VAL A 31 0.77 -0.96 -22.40
CA VAL A 31 -0.36 -0.10 -22.02
C VAL A 31 -0.98 -0.58 -20.71
N PHE A 32 -1.50 0.35 -19.95
CA PHE A 32 -2.23 0.11 -18.72
C PHE A 32 -3.44 1.04 -18.65
N GLY A 33 -4.62 0.47 -18.50
CA GLY A 33 -5.87 1.22 -18.46
C GLY A 33 -7.08 0.29 -18.34
N GLU A 34 -8.25 0.87 -18.26
CA GLU A 34 -9.51 0.15 -18.24
C GLU A 34 -9.85 -0.35 -19.65
N LEU A 35 -10.05 -1.66 -19.79
CA LEU A 35 -10.49 -2.27 -21.04
C LEU A 35 -12.01 -2.10 -21.18
N ARG A 36 -12.44 -1.51 -22.28
CA ARG A 36 -13.85 -1.33 -22.61
C ARG A 36 -14.16 -1.99 -23.95
N HIS A 37 -15.41 -2.31 -24.16
CA HIS A 37 -15.91 -2.72 -25.48
C HIS A 37 -16.51 -1.50 -26.18
N GLY A 38 -15.79 -1.00 -27.15
CA GLY A 38 -16.22 0.09 -28.03
C GLY A 38 -16.83 -0.42 -29.33
N PHE A 39 -17.19 0.50 -30.22
CA PHE A 39 -17.80 0.18 -31.53
C PHE A 39 -16.88 -0.66 -32.43
N PHE A 40 -15.56 -0.50 -32.30
CA PHE A 40 -14.54 -1.22 -33.08
C PHE A 40 -13.92 -2.39 -32.34
N GLY A 41 -14.52 -2.87 -31.24
CA GLY A 41 -13.98 -3.96 -30.44
C GLY A 41 -13.39 -3.49 -29.11
N ALA A 42 -12.34 -4.16 -28.65
CA ALA A 42 -11.68 -3.81 -27.39
C ALA A 42 -10.98 -2.46 -27.50
N GLU A 43 -11.25 -1.53 -26.57
CA GLU A 43 -10.63 -0.21 -26.55
C GLU A 43 -10.17 0.21 -25.14
N MET A 44 -9.13 1.04 -25.09
CA MET A 44 -8.72 1.76 -23.88
C MET A 44 -8.72 3.26 -24.17
N VAL A 45 -9.37 4.03 -23.29
CA VAL A 45 -9.44 5.49 -23.39
C VAL A 45 -8.41 6.10 -22.43
N HIS A 46 -7.54 6.94 -22.95
CA HIS A 46 -6.43 7.56 -22.20
C HIS A 46 -5.57 6.57 -21.40
N PRO A 47 -5.12 5.45 -21.99
CA PRO A 47 -4.28 4.52 -21.26
C PRO A 47 -2.95 5.16 -20.90
N ARG A 48 -2.38 4.76 -19.78
CA ARG A 48 -0.97 4.99 -19.54
C ARG A 48 -0.18 4.06 -20.45
N TYR A 49 0.87 4.57 -21.08
CA TYR A 49 1.70 3.75 -21.94
C TYR A 49 3.18 3.98 -21.72
N ARG A 50 3.97 3.00 -22.06
CA ARG A 50 5.44 3.06 -22.11
C ARG A 50 5.91 2.35 -23.36
N VAL A 51 6.81 3.00 -24.10
CA VAL A 51 7.53 2.36 -25.20
C VAL A 51 8.60 1.47 -24.61
N VAL A 52 8.63 0.21 -24.99
CA VAL A 52 9.59 -0.80 -24.51
C VAL A 52 10.08 -1.64 -25.70
N SER A 53 11.21 -2.32 -25.55
CA SER A 53 11.61 -3.34 -26.51
C SER A 53 10.70 -4.58 -26.42
N ALA A 54 10.56 -5.34 -27.51
CA ALA A 54 9.65 -6.50 -27.57
C ALA A 54 9.98 -7.57 -26.53
N ASP A 55 11.25 -7.72 -26.18
CA ASP A 55 11.80 -8.65 -25.21
C ASP A 55 11.87 -8.09 -23.78
N ALA A 56 11.40 -6.85 -23.54
CA ALA A 56 11.40 -6.26 -22.22
C ALA A 56 10.56 -7.10 -21.24
N PRO A 57 11.11 -7.52 -20.09
CA PRO A 57 10.38 -8.36 -19.14
C PRO A 57 9.11 -7.66 -18.63
N LEU A 58 8.07 -8.42 -18.39
CA LEU A 58 6.87 -7.94 -17.70
C LEU A 58 7.23 -7.56 -16.26
N ALA A 59 6.47 -6.62 -15.68
CA ALA A 59 6.62 -6.31 -14.27
C ALA A 59 6.45 -7.60 -13.44
N GLN A 60 7.45 -7.88 -12.58
CA GLN A 60 7.47 -9.10 -11.76
C GLN A 60 6.66 -8.95 -10.46
N ALA A 61 6.03 -7.81 -10.25
CA ALA A 61 5.20 -7.54 -9.07
C ALA A 61 4.01 -6.65 -9.45
N LEU A 62 2.95 -6.73 -8.65
CA LEU A 62 1.84 -5.80 -8.76
C LEU A 62 2.33 -4.38 -8.49
N THR A 63 1.79 -3.41 -9.24
CA THR A 63 2.18 -2.01 -9.07
C THR A 63 1.34 -1.37 -7.97
N PRO A 64 1.94 -1.00 -6.82
CA PRO A 64 1.19 -0.41 -5.72
C PRO A 64 0.61 0.96 -6.10
N VAL A 65 -0.59 1.25 -5.60
CA VAL A 65 -1.27 2.54 -5.72
C VAL A 65 -1.44 3.13 -4.33
N TYR A 66 -0.86 4.30 -4.10
CA TYR A 66 -0.90 4.98 -2.81
C TYR A 66 -1.89 6.14 -2.84
N PRO A 67 -2.57 6.44 -1.72
CA PRO A 67 -3.31 7.70 -1.58
C PRO A 67 -2.36 8.88 -1.80
N THR A 68 -2.73 9.82 -2.67
CA THR A 68 -1.93 11.00 -2.95
C THR A 68 -2.68 12.26 -2.62
N THR A 69 -1.95 13.28 -2.19
CA THR A 69 -2.42 14.66 -2.10
C THR A 69 -1.95 15.47 -3.31
N ALA A 70 -2.50 16.64 -3.53
CA ALA A 70 -2.10 17.52 -4.62
C ALA A 70 -0.58 17.79 -4.60
N GLY A 71 0.05 17.68 -5.76
CA GLY A 71 1.49 17.95 -5.93
C GLY A 71 2.43 16.75 -5.79
N VAL A 72 1.94 15.58 -5.36
CA VAL A 72 2.78 14.38 -5.23
C VAL A 72 2.33 13.33 -6.25
N SER A 73 3.23 12.93 -7.15
CA SER A 73 2.92 11.91 -8.15
C SER A 73 3.06 10.49 -7.60
N GLN A 74 2.27 9.54 -8.13
CA GLN A 74 2.40 8.12 -7.82
C GLN A 74 3.81 7.58 -8.06
N ALA A 75 4.48 8.05 -9.11
CA ALA A 75 5.83 7.63 -9.43
C ALA A 75 6.85 8.08 -8.38
N ALA A 76 6.71 9.31 -7.90
CA ALA A 76 7.56 9.85 -6.84
C ALA A 76 7.38 9.10 -5.52
N LEU A 77 6.10 8.82 -5.13
CA LEU A 77 5.80 8.04 -3.92
C LEU A 77 6.36 6.63 -3.99
N ARG A 78 6.18 5.93 -5.11
CA ARG A 78 6.72 4.57 -5.27
C ARG A 78 8.23 4.55 -5.13
N LYS A 79 8.92 5.48 -5.79
CA LYS A 79 10.39 5.57 -5.70
C LYS A 79 10.85 5.87 -4.27
N LEU A 80 10.16 6.79 -3.59
CA LEU A 80 10.48 7.13 -2.20
C LEU A 80 10.30 5.91 -1.27
N ILE A 81 9.19 5.20 -1.41
CA ILE A 81 8.88 4.01 -0.59
C ILE A 81 9.86 2.88 -0.91
N GLU A 82 10.19 2.66 -2.17
CA GLU A 82 11.17 1.66 -2.59
C GLU A 82 12.54 1.93 -1.94
N VAL A 83 13.03 3.17 -2.01
CA VAL A 83 14.28 3.57 -1.36
C VAL A 83 14.20 3.42 0.16
N ALA A 84 13.10 3.85 0.78
CA ALA A 84 12.91 3.72 2.21
C ALA A 84 12.92 2.26 2.66
N LEU A 85 12.22 1.37 1.96
CA LEU A 85 12.17 -0.07 2.29
C LEU A 85 13.50 -0.79 2.04
N ALA A 86 14.32 -0.32 1.10
CA ALA A 86 15.65 -0.87 0.86
C ALA A 86 16.65 -0.50 1.96
N ASP A 87 16.57 0.72 2.47
CA ASP A 87 17.51 1.29 3.44
C ASP A 87 17.05 1.09 4.90
N THR A 88 15.74 1.06 5.14
CA THR A 88 15.19 0.93 6.49
C THR A 88 15.31 -0.49 7.03
N ARG A 89 15.99 -0.62 8.17
CA ARG A 89 15.95 -1.83 8.98
C ARG A 89 14.63 -1.86 9.75
N LEU A 90 13.83 -2.88 9.48
CA LEU A 90 12.61 -3.18 10.24
C LEU A 90 12.93 -4.32 11.21
N PRO A 91 13.39 -4.01 12.45
CA PRO A 91 13.77 -5.06 13.40
C PRO A 91 12.54 -5.85 13.83
N GLU A 92 12.71 -7.16 13.97
CA GLU A 92 11.70 -7.98 14.64
C GLU A 92 11.78 -7.73 16.16
N LEU A 93 10.67 -7.29 16.74
CA LEU A 93 10.57 -7.00 18.17
C LEU A 93 9.89 -8.12 18.96
N LEU A 94 9.24 -9.05 18.25
CA LEU A 94 8.57 -10.18 18.85
C LEU A 94 9.45 -11.41 18.77
N ASP A 95 9.27 -12.32 19.72
CA ASP A 95 9.92 -13.62 19.69
C ASP A 95 9.55 -14.40 18.43
N ALA A 96 10.56 -14.88 17.70
CA ALA A 96 10.37 -15.55 16.41
C ALA A 96 9.58 -16.86 16.54
N ASP A 97 9.83 -17.65 17.58
CA ASP A 97 9.13 -18.90 17.83
C ASP A 97 7.67 -18.66 18.21
N TRP A 98 7.45 -17.59 18.99
CA TRP A 98 6.10 -17.17 19.31
C TRP A 98 5.33 -16.74 18.07
N CYS A 99 5.93 -15.92 17.20
CA CYS A 99 5.34 -15.51 15.93
C CYS A 99 4.99 -16.71 15.05
N ALA A 100 5.91 -17.66 14.91
CA ALA A 100 5.70 -18.88 14.13
C ALA A 100 4.53 -19.70 14.65
N ARG A 101 4.43 -19.92 15.96
CA ARG A 101 3.30 -20.64 16.59
C ARG A 101 1.95 -19.97 16.38
N HIS A 102 1.92 -18.65 16.17
CA HIS A 102 0.69 -17.88 15.95
C HIS A 102 0.43 -17.57 14.47
N GLY A 103 1.26 -18.11 13.55
CA GLY A 103 1.10 -17.91 12.13
C GLY A 103 1.33 -16.45 11.69
N LEU A 104 2.19 -15.75 12.40
CA LEU A 104 2.60 -14.37 12.10
C LEU A 104 3.94 -14.39 11.34
N PRO A 105 3.95 -13.99 10.08
CA PRO A 105 5.21 -13.89 9.33
C PRO A 105 6.10 -12.76 9.87
N PRO A 106 7.40 -12.73 9.54
CA PRO A 106 8.31 -11.64 9.94
C PRO A 106 7.77 -10.27 9.50
N LEU A 107 7.96 -9.26 10.35
CA LEU A 107 7.48 -7.89 10.09
C LEU A 107 8.05 -7.33 8.78
N ALA A 108 9.36 -7.42 8.60
CA ALA A 108 10.04 -6.88 7.42
C ALA A 108 9.52 -7.50 6.11
N ASP A 109 9.31 -8.82 6.11
CA ASP A 109 8.81 -9.55 4.93
C ASP A 109 7.35 -9.20 4.65
N SER A 110 6.54 -9.04 5.70
CA SER A 110 5.14 -8.64 5.58
C SER A 110 5.01 -7.24 4.97
N VAL A 111 5.81 -6.29 5.44
CA VAL A 111 5.80 -4.92 4.90
C VAL A 111 6.26 -4.91 3.45
N ARG A 112 7.37 -5.58 3.12
CA ARG A 112 7.89 -5.64 1.74
C ARG A 112 6.91 -6.30 0.79
N LEU A 113 6.30 -7.42 1.21
CA LEU A 113 5.31 -8.12 0.39
C LEU A 113 4.10 -7.23 0.09
N LEU A 114 3.57 -6.51 1.07
CA LEU A 114 2.41 -5.65 0.86
C LEU A 114 2.70 -4.44 -0.05
N HIS A 115 3.96 -3.99 -0.11
CA HIS A 115 4.38 -2.90 -1.00
C HIS A 115 4.78 -3.37 -2.40
N ALA A 116 5.22 -4.60 -2.55
CA ALA A 116 5.63 -5.18 -3.83
C ALA A 116 5.27 -6.69 -3.88
N PRO A 117 3.97 -7.01 -3.98
CA PRO A 117 3.53 -8.41 -4.01
C PRO A 117 4.15 -9.15 -5.20
N PRO A 118 4.83 -10.28 -4.96
CA PRO A 118 5.40 -11.06 -6.06
C PRO A 118 4.30 -11.74 -6.89
N PRO A 119 4.62 -12.19 -8.13
CA PRO A 119 3.70 -12.97 -8.93
C PRO A 119 3.22 -14.22 -8.17
N GLY A 120 1.94 -14.55 -8.30
CA GLY A 120 1.34 -15.72 -7.66
C GLY A 120 0.71 -15.48 -6.30
N VAL A 121 0.88 -14.30 -5.71
CA VAL A 121 0.10 -13.92 -4.52
C VAL A 121 -1.35 -13.65 -4.94
N PRO A 122 -2.35 -14.31 -4.33
CA PRO A 122 -3.74 -14.12 -4.70
C PRO A 122 -4.18 -12.67 -4.45
N GLU A 123 -4.59 -11.97 -5.52
CA GLU A 123 -5.01 -10.58 -5.43
C GLU A 123 -6.21 -10.40 -4.49
N VAL A 124 -7.12 -11.38 -4.48
CA VAL A 124 -8.29 -11.38 -3.60
C VAL A 124 -7.87 -11.30 -2.12
N GLU A 125 -6.90 -12.09 -1.69
CA GLU A 125 -6.43 -12.08 -0.30
C GLU A 125 -5.77 -10.75 0.10
N LEU A 126 -5.14 -10.06 -0.86
CA LEU A 126 -4.59 -8.73 -0.64
C LEU A 126 -5.71 -7.69 -0.52
N GLN A 127 -6.74 -7.76 -1.38
CA GLN A 127 -7.88 -6.84 -1.37
C GLN A 127 -8.76 -7.04 -0.14
N THR A 128 -9.06 -8.28 0.25
CA THR A 128 -9.86 -8.60 1.45
C THR A 128 -9.05 -8.44 2.74
N ARG A 129 -7.73 -8.21 2.63
CA ARG A 129 -6.79 -8.11 3.76
C ARG A 129 -6.75 -9.38 4.62
N GLU A 130 -6.86 -10.54 3.97
CA GLU A 130 -6.82 -11.86 4.62
C GLU A 130 -5.44 -12.52 4.53
N HIS A 131 -4.59 -12.05 3.61
CA HIS A 131 -3.22 -12.54 3.48
C HIS A 131 -2.46 -12.47 4.82
N PRO A 132 -1.61 -13.48 5.16
CA PRO A 132 -0.86 -13.50 6.43
C PRO A 132 -0.05 -12.23 6.72
N ALA A 133 0.50 -11.57 5.71
CA ALA A 133 1.17 -10.29 5.85
C ALA A 133 0.24 -9.19 6.43
N TRP A 134 -1.02 -9.13 5.99
CA TRP A 134 -2.01 -8.23 6.59
C TRP A 134 -2.35 -8.60 8.03
N ARG A 135 -2.40 -9.90 8.36
CA ARG A 135 -2.59 -10.37 9.74
C ARG A 135 -1.49 -9.85 10.64
N ARG A 136 -0.24 -9.92 10.16
CA ARG A 136 0.91 -9.40 10.90
C ARG A 136 0.77 -7.90 11.17
N ILE A 137 0.50 -7.09 10.16
CA ILE A 137 0.36 -5.63 10.33
C ILE A 137 -0.79 -5.29 11.29
N LYS A 138 -1.95 -5.91 11.11
CA LYS A 138 -3.09 -5.72 12.02
C LYS A 138 -2.75 -6.08 13.47
N PHE A 139 -2.00 -7.18 13.67
CA PHE A 139 -1.58 -7.60 14.99
C PHE A 139 -0.66 -6.57 15.64
N ASP A 140 0.38 -6.11 14.94
CA ASP A 140 1.33 -5.12 15.45
C ASP A 140 0.64 -3.79 15.78
N GLU A 141 -0.30 -3.35 14.97
CA GLU A 141 -1.06 -2.12 15.18
C GLU A 141 -1.93 -2.21 16.45
N VAL A 142 -2.67 -3.32 16.61
CA VAL A 142 -3.49 -3.57 17.81
C VAL A 142 -2.61 -3.70 19.04
N LEU A 143 -1.48 -4.41 18.95
CA LEU A 143 -0.53 -4.55 20.05
C LEU A 143 0.03 -3.18 20.48
N ALA A 144 0.47 -2.36 19.55
CA ALA A 144 0.99 -1.02 19.82
C ALA A 144 -0.07 -0.14 20.50
N GLN A 145 -1.33 -0.22 20.05
CA GLN A 145 -2.44 0.48 20.67
C GLN A 145 -2.68 0.00 22.11
N GLN A 146 -2.71 -1.30 22.35
CA GLN A 146 -2.90 -1.87 23.69
C GLN A 146 -1.76 -1.52 24.64
N LEU A 147 -0.53 -1.57 24.16
CA LEU A 147 0.64 -1.14 24.97
C LEU A 147 0.57 0.35 25.32
N SER A 148 0.16 1.19 24.39
CA SER A 148 -0.02 2.63 24.60
C SER A 148 -1.08 2.92 25.65
N LEU A 149 -2.25 2.23 25.56
CA LEU A 149 -3.31 2.35 26.57
C LEU A 149 -2.85 1.85 27.94
N ARG A 150 -2.12 0.73 27.99
CA ARG A 150 -1.58 0.19 29.22
C ARG A 150 -0.60 1.14 29.90
N ARG A 151 0.31 1.73 29.13
CA ARG A 151 1.24 2.76 29.63
C ARG A 151 0.50 3.98 30.19
N ALA A 152 -0.49 4.49 29.46
CA ALA A 152 -1.30 5.62 29.92
C ALA A 152 -2.11 5.29 31.19
N TYR A 153 -2.60 4.07 31.31
CA TYR A 153 -3.28 3.60 32.53
C TYR A 153 -2.31 3.54 33.72
N LEU A 154 -1.14 2.96 33.57
CA LEU A 154 -0.13 2.88 34.63
C LEU A 154 0.31 4.27 35.06
N ALA A 155 0.64 5.16 34.12
CA ALA A 155 1.04 6.54 34.43
C ALA A 155 -0.05 7.33 35.18
N ARG A 156 -1.32 7.04 34.91
CA ARG A 156 -2.44 7.64 35.69
C ARG A 156 -2.50 7.10 37.11
N ARG A 157 -2.26 5.80 37.28
CA ARG A 157 -2.24 5.18 38.64
C ARG A 157 -1.10 5.69 39.50
N GLU A 158 0.08 5.92 38.92
CA GLU A 158 1.24 6.48 39.62
C GLU A 158 0.98 7.89 40.15
N LYS A 159 0.14 8.69 39.47
CA LYS A 159 -0.22 10.04 39.91
C LYS A 159 -1.08 10.08 41.18
N GLY A 160 -1.68 8.93 41.53
CA GLY A 160 -2.63 8.85 42.64
C GLY A 160 -3.89 9.71 42.43
N ALA A 161 -4.94 9.42 43.14
CA ALA A 161 -6.07 10.32 43.25
C ALA A 161 -5.79 11.33 44.40
N PRO A 162 -6.11 12.60 44.25
CA PRO A 162 -6.05 13.51 45.38
C PRO A 162 -6.96 12.97 46.47
N CYS A 163 -6.45 12.97 47.71
CA CYS A 163 -7.25 12.60 48.87
C CYS A 163 -8.39 13.62 48.98
N LEU A 164 -9.61 13.18 48.72
CA LEU A 164 -10.77 14.02 48.99
C LEU A 164 -10.92 14.12 50.51
N ALA A 165 -10.87 15.32 51.03
CA ALA A 165 -11.26 15.56 52.43
C ALA A 165 -12.67 15.03 52.67
N ALA A 166 -12.97 14.64 53.91
CA ALA A 166 -14.30 14.16 54.29
C ALA A 166 -15.38 15.07 53.72
N PRO A 167 -16.53 14.53 53.28
CA PRO A 167 -17.58 15.33 52.68
C PRO A 167 -17.96 16.45 53.64
N GLY A 168 -17.84 17.69 53.15
CA GLY A 168 -18.33 18.86 53.90
C GLY A 168 -19.86 18.79 54.11
N VAL A 169 -20.40 19.73 54.83
CA VAL A 169 -21.82 19.80 55.22
C VAL A 169 -22.79 19.55 54.05
N LEU A 170 -22.44 19.99 52.85
CA LEU A 170 -23.24 19.76 51.63
C LEU A 170 -23.22 18.29 51.17
N GLY A 171 -22.13 17.57 51.37
CA GLY A 171 -22.05 16.15 51.04
C GLY A 171 -22.82 15.25 52.01
N GLN A 172 -22.96 15.70 53.26
CA GLN A 172 -23.77 15.00 54.28
C GLN A 172 -25.27 15.19 54.08
N GLN A 173 -25.69 16.24 53.33
CA GLN A 173 -27.11 16.47 53.03
C GLN A 173 -27.59 15.77 51.76
N LEU A 174 -26.67 15.16 50.98
CA LEU A 174 -26.95 14.46 49.75
C LEU A 174 -26.99 12.94 49.85
N ILE A 175 -26.70 12.39 51.01
CA ILE A 175 -26.79 10.95 51.34
C ILE A 175 -28.01 10.79 52.30
#